data_074550bf8af6ea072b067b46aeea4d9b
#
_entry.id   074550bf8af6ea072b067b46aeea4d9b
#
_cell.length_a   1.000
_cell.length_b   1.000
_cell.length_c   1.000
_cell.angle_alpha   90.00
_cell.angle_beta   90.00
_cell.angle_gamma   90.00
#
_symmetry.space_group_name_H-M   'P 1'
#
loop_
_entity.id
_entity.type
_entity.pdbx_description
1 polymer ?
#
loop_
_entity_poly.entity_id
_entity_poly.type
_entity_poly.pdbx_seq_one_letter_code
_entity_poly.pdbx_strand_id
1 'polypeptide(L)'
;MKAVKNYMSSPIFQIEANTSIQEACKLMIERGVGSVIVTENGVPKGIFTDRDAVKAFSMGLSPTDEVRLAATLGNLITVDEDTDAFIAIEIMTRHKIRHLPVKDKQGNIIGMFAITDISKVLHDVNP
;
A
#
# COMPACT_ATOMS: atom_id res chain seq x y z
N MET A 1 12.39 -2.57 20.89
CA MET A 1 11.30 -2.18 19.98
C MET A 1 11.58 -2.75 18.59
N LYS A 2 10.58 -3.26 17.93
CA LYS A 2 10.70 -3.78 16.56
C LYS A 2 10.09 -2.78 15.59
N ALA A 3 10.94 -1.92 15.04
CA ALA A 3 10.51 -0.84 14.15
C ALA A 3 9.98 -1.40 12.81
N VAL A 4 8.89 -0.82 12.33
CA VAL A 4 8.23 -1.26 11.10
C VAL A 4 9.17 -1.25 9.89
N LYS A 5 10.13 -0.33 9.85
CA LYS A 5 11.11 -0.23 8.76
C LYS A 5 11.91 -1.51 8.55
N ASN A 6 12.07 -2.31 9.61
CA ASN A 6 12.84 -3.56 9.53
C ASN A 6 12.06 -4.71 8.89
N TYR A 7 10.77 -4.52 8.64
CA TYR A 7 9.88 -5.54 8.11
C TYR A 7 9.18 -5.13 6.82
N MET A 8 9.14 -3.84 6.51
CA MET A 8 8.48 -3.33 5.31
C MET A 8 9.19 -3.77 4.04
N SER A 9 8.47 -3.76 2.93
CA SER A 9 9.04 -3.93 1.59
C SER A 9 9.36 -2.57 1.00
N SER A 10 10.48 -2.46 0.28
CA SER A 10 10.89 -1.26 -0.42
C SER A 10 11.68 -1.63 -1.68
N PRO A 11 11.76 -0.75 -2.69
CA PRO A 11 11.09 0.54 -2.76
C PRO A 11 9.58 0.39 -2.97
N ILE A 12 8.84 1.49 -2.79
CA ILE A 12 7.42 1.53 -3.14
C ILE A 12 7.29 1.79 -4.64
N PHE A 13 6.13 1.44 -5.19
CA PHE A 13 5.79 1.75 -6.57
C PHE A 13 4.61 2.71 -6.57
N GLN A 14 4.63 3.66 -7.49
CA GLN A 14 3.58 4.67 -7.58
C GLN A 14 3.19 4.91 -9.02
N ILE A 15 1.94 5.30 -9.21
CA ILE A 15 1.35 5.60 -10.51
C ILE A 15 0.51 6.87 -10.40
N GLU A 16 0.41 7.61 -11.50
CA GLU A 16 -0.50 8.74 -11.55
C GLU A 16 -1.96 8.27 -11.61
N ALA A 17 -2.86 9.08 -11.05
CA ALA A 17 -4.28 8.77 -10.91
C ALA A 17 -4.99 8.53 -12.26
N ASN A 18 -4.45 9.06 -13.35
CA ASN A 18 -4.99 8.85 -14.69
C ASN A 18 -4.42 7.63 -15.42
N THR A 19 -3.56 6.86 -14.76
CA THR A 19 -3.09 5.58 -15.30
C THR A 19 -4.27 4.62 -15.40
N SER A 20 -4.29 3.76 -16.42
CA SER A 20 -5.38 2.79 -16.57
C SER A 20 -5.31 1.72 -15.47
N ILE A 21 -6.48 1.19 -15.13
CA ILE A 21 -6.58 0.08 -14.17
C ILE A 21 -5.74 -1.11 -14.64
N GLN A 22 -5.76 -1.39 -15.94
CA GLN A 22 -4.97 -2.50 -16.49
C GLN A 22 -3.48 -2.30 -16.27
N GLU A 23 -2.97 -1.09 -16.52
CA GLU A 23 -1.54 -0.82 -16.31
C GLU A 23 -1.15 -0.91 -14.84
N ALA A 24 -2.02 -0.44 -13.94
CA ALA A 24 -1.79 -0.59 -12.50
C ALA A 24 -1.69 -2.08 -12.11
N CYS A 25 -2.62 -2.89 -12.60
CA CYS A 25 -2.62 -4.33 -12.34
C CYS A 25 -1.38 -5.02 -12.90
N LYS A 26 -0.97 -4.66 -14.12
CA LYS A 26 0.25 -5.20 -14.73
C LYS A 26 1.48 -4.90 -13.89
N LEU A 27 1.59 -3.66 -13.41
CA LEU A 27 2.71 -3.26 -12.55
C LEU A 27 2.76 -4.11 -11.29
N MET A 28 1.60 -4.31 -10.65
CA MET A 28 1.50 -5.12 -9.43
C MET A 28 1.95 -6.57 -9.68
N ILE A 29 1.52 -7.15 -10.78
CA ILE A 29 1.90 -8.53 -11.14
C ILE A 29 3.40 -8.60 -11.44
N GLU A 30 3.92 -7.68 -12.25
CA GLU A 30 5.33 -7.66 -12.63
C GLU A 30 6.26 -7.47 -11.44
N ARG A 31 5.84 -6.68 -10.47
CA ARG A 31 6.64 -6.39 -9.27
C ARG A 31 6.34 -7.32 -8.10
N GLY A 32 5.33 -8.18 -8.23
CA GLY A 32 4.98 -9.10 -7.16
C GLY A 32 4.47 -8.39 -5.91
N VAL A 33 3.75 -7.28 -6.08
CA VAL A 33 3.22 -6.49 -4.96
C VAL A 33 1.70 -6.44 -5.02
N GLY A 34 1.05 -6.26 -3.87
CA GLY A 34 -0.40 -6.18 -3.75
C GLY A 34 -0.95 -4.76 -3.71
N SER A 35 -0.09 -3.76 -3.87
CA SER A 35 -0.53 -2.36 -3.80
C SER A 35 0.44 -1.43 -4.52
N VAL A 36 -0.08 -0.30 -4.97
CA VAL A 36 0.73 0.80 -5.51
C VAL A 36 0.18 2.11 -4.96
N ILE A 37 1.06 3.08 -4.76
CA ILE A 37 0.66 4.42 -4.34
C ILE A 37 0.11 5.16 -5.56
N VAL A 38 -0.99 5.86 -5.38
CA VAL A 38 -1.61 6.68 -6.43
C VAL A 38 -1.27 8.14 -6.17
N THR A 39 -0.71 8.80 -7.17
CA THR A 39 -0.28 10.19 -7.08
C THR A 39 -1.14 11.07 -7.99
N GLU A 40 -1.24 12.34 -7.62
CA GLU A 40 -1.77 13.38 -8.49
C GLU A 40 -0.70 14.47 -8.59
N ASN A 41 -0.22 14.72 -9.81
CA ASN A 41 0.89 15.64 -10.05
C ASN A 41 2.11 15.30 -9.18
N GLY A 42 2.41 14.01 -9.07
CA GLY A 42 3.55 13.52 -8.30
C GLY A 42 3.36 13.49 -6.78
N VAL A 43 2.22 13.96 -6.28
CA VAL A 43 1.93 13.98 -4.84
C VAL A 43 1.10 12.77 -4.46
N PRO A 44 1.55 11.95 -3.48
CA PRO A 44 0.76 10.80 -3.02
C PRO A 44 -0.61 11.22 -2.49
N LYS A 45 -1.67 10.64 -3.05
CA LYS A 45 -3.06 10.96 -2.68
C LYS A 45 -3.84 9.75 -2.21
N GLY A 46 -3.36 8.54 -2.52
CA GLY A 46 -4.09 7.34 -2.16
C GLY A 46 -3.33 6.08 -2.52
N ILE A 47 -4.08 4.99 -2.52
CA ILE A 47 -3.53 3.66 -2.75
C ILE A 47 -4.48 2.85 -3.63
N PHE A 48 -3.93 2.04 -4.51
CA PHE A 48 -4.67 1.06 -5.29
C PHE A 48 -4.15 -0.32 -4.93
N THR A 49 -5.04 -1.19 -4.47
CA THR A 49 -4.69 -2.51 -3.98
C THR A 49 -5.30 -3.61 -4.85
N ASP A 50 -4.89 -4.85 -4.61
CA ASP A 50 -5.49 -6.03 -5.24
C ASP A 50 -7.00 -6.11 -4.93
N ARG A 51 -7.44 -5.72 -3.73
CA ARG A 51 -8.86 -5.66 -3.40
C ARG A 51 -9.57 -4.60 -4.23
N ASP A 52 -8.94 -3.46 -4.49
CA ASP A 52 -9.51 -2.42 -5.36
C ASP A 52 -9.66 -2.92 -6.81
N ALA A 53 -8.75 -3.78 -7.28
CA ALA A 53 -8.85 -4.39 -8.59
C ALA A 53 -10.08 -5.30 -8.68
N VAL A 54 -10.33 -6.09 -7.64
CA VAL A 54 -11.54 -6.94 -7.55
C VAL A 54 -12.79 -6.05 -7.52
N LYS A 55 -12.75 -4.96 -6.75
CA LYS A 55 -13.86 -3.99 -6.69
C LYS A 55 -14.14 -3.38 -8.06
N ALA A 56 -13.09 -2.98 -8.78
CA ALA A 56 -13.22 -2.42 -10.12
C ALA A 56 -13.93 -3.39 -11.06
N PHE A 57 -13.53 -4.66 -11.02
CA PHE A 57 -14.18 -5.69 -11.83
C PHE A 57 -15.66 -5.84 -11.46
N SER A 58 -15.96 -5.85 -10.15
CA SER A 58 -17.34 -5.98 -9.67
C SER A 58 -18.23 -4.79 -10.07
N MET A 59 -17.64 -3.62 -10.23
CA MET A 59 -18.36 -2.41 -10.65
C MET A 59 -18.53 -2.31 -12.18
N GLY A 60 -17.96 -3.25 -12.94
CA GLY A 60 -18.01 -3.22 -14.38
C GLY A 60 -17.11 -2.18 -15.02
N LEU A 61 -16.06 -1.73 -14.34
CA LEU A 61 -15.11 -0.81 -14.92
C LEU A 61 -14.30 -1.47 -16.03
N SER A 62 -13.97 -0.70 -17.06
CA SER A 62 -13.17 -1.16 -18.17
C SER A 62 -11.68 -1.17 -17.78
N PRO A 63 -10.87 -2.08 -18.35
CA PRO A 63 -9.42 -2.04 -18.18
C PRO A 63 -8.78 -0.69 -18.53
N THR A 64 -9.39 0.06 -19.45
CA THR A 64 -8.88 1.36 -19.89
C THR A 64 -9.37 2.53 -19.03
N ASP A 65 -10.26 2.29 -18.07
CA ASP A 65 -10.70 3.33 -17.14
C ASP A 65 -9.53 3.75 -16.24
N GLU A 66 -9.57 5.00 -15.79
CA GLU A 66 -8.52 5.54 -14.92
C GLU A 66 -8.56 4.88 -13.54
N VAL A 67 -7.38 4.58 -13.02
CA VAL A 67 -7.24 3.91 -11.73
C VAL A 67 -7.88 4.70 -10.58
N ARG A 68 -7.96 6.03 -10.69
CA ARG A 68 -8.59 6.87 -9.66
C ARG A 68 -10.04 6.47 -9.39
N LEU A 69 -10.73 5.85 -10.35
CA LEU A 69 -12.13 5.45 -10.18
C LEU A 69 -12.28 4.25 -9.24
N ALA A 70 -11.24 3.48 -9.04
CA ALA A 70 -11.25 2.29 -8.19
C ALA A 70 -10.36 2.42 -6.95
N ALA A 71 -9.36 3.29 -7.00
CA ALA A 71 -8.42 3.49 -5.90
C ALA A 71 -9.09 4.11 -4.67
N THR A 72 -8.48 3.89 -3.51
CA THR A 72 -8.86 4.58 -2.29
C THR A 72 -8.07 5.89 -2.23
N LEU A 73 -8.76 7.01 -2.40
CA LEU A 73 -8.16 8.35 -2.42
C LEU A 73 -8.59 9.14 -1.18
N GLY A 74 -7.82 10.15 -0.81
CA GLY A 74 -8.09 10.98 0.34
C GLY A 74 -7.24 10.57 1.52
N ASN A 75 -7.84 10.22 2.64
CA ASN A 75 -7.12 9.91 3.88
C ASN A 75 -6.21 8.68 3.74
N LEU A 76 -5.01 8.91 3.20
CA LEU A 76 -4.01 7.86 3.12
C LEU A 76 -3.46 7.62 4.54
N ILE A 77 -3.74 6.45 5.09
CA ILE A 77 -3.26 6.04 6.42
C ILE A 77 -1.80 5.62 6.28
N THR A 78 -0.93 6.24 7.06
CA THR A 78 0.50 5.96 7.03
C THR A 78 1.06 5.84 8.45
N VAL A 79 2.26 5.30 8.57
CA VAL A 79 3.01 5.29 9.83
C VAL A 79 4.44 5.76 9.57
N ASP A 80 5.10 6.21 10.64
CA ASP A 80 6.52 6.55 10.56
C ASP A 80 7.38 5.29 10.58
N GLU A 81 8.54 5.38 9.96
CA GLU A 81 9.46 4.23 9.83
C GLU A 81 9.90 3.63 11.16
N ASP A 82 9.90 4.43 12.22
CA ASP A 82 10.28 3.99 13.57
C ASP A 82 9.11 3.50 14.41
N THR A 83 7.90 3.48 13.85
CA THR A 83 6.73 2.96 14.54
C THR A 83 6.95 1.49 14.89
N ASP A 84 6.58 1.09 16.11
CA ASP A 84 6.61 -0.30 16.52
C ASP A 84 5.72 -1.12 15.58
N ALA A 85 6.25 -2.24 15.10
CA ALA A 85 5.53 -3.09 14.15
C ALA A 85 4.20 -3.60 14.73
N PHE A 86 4.11 -3.85 16.03
CA PHE A 86 2.85 -4.26 16.66
C PHE A 86 1.82 -3.14 16.65
N ILE A 87 2.24 -1.89 16.80
CA ILE A 87 1.36 -0.73 16.64
C ILE A 87 0.87 -0.64 15.20
N ALA A 88 1.76 -0.86 14.23
CA ALA A 88 1.37 -0.88 12.82
C ALA A 88 0.31 -1.96 12.53
N ILE A 89 0.49 -3.16 13.09
CA ILE A 89 -0.48 -4.26 12.97
C ILE A 89 -1.84 -3.84 13.55
N GLU A 90 -1.83 -3.19 14.72
CA GLU A 90 -3.05 -2.69 15.36
C GLU A 90 -3.77 -1.67 14.48
N ILE A 91 -3.03 -0.76 13.86
CA ILE A 91 -3.59 0.24 12.94
C ILE A 91 -4.25 -0.46 11.75
N MET A 92 -3.58 -1.45 11.15
CA MET A 92 -4.13 -2.22 10.05
C MET A 92 -5.42 -2.94 10.45
N THR A 93 -5.44 -3.54 11.62
CA THR A 93 -6.61 -4.24 12.14
C THR A 93 -7.77 -3.28 12.38
N ARG A 94 -7.49 -2.14 13.00
CA ARG A 94 -8.51 -1.13 13.32
C ARG A 94 -9.15 -0.57 12.06
N HIS A 95 -8.35 -0.29 11.05
CA HIS A 95 -8.83 0.30 9.80
C HIS A 95 -9.20 -0.73 8.74
N LYS A 96 -9.04 -2.03 9.04
CA LYS A 96 -9.37 -3.14 8.13
C LYS A 96 -8.64 -3.01 6.79
N ILE A 97 -7.37 -2.63 6.86
CA ILE A 97 -6.50 -2.50 5.68
C ILE A 97 -5.40 -3.56 5.74
N ARG A 98 -4.86 -3.92 4.57
CA ARG A 98 -3.82 -4.94 4.44
C ARG A 98 -2.49 -4.36 4.00
N HIS A 99 -2.45 -3.08 3.70
CA HIS A 99 -1.28 -2.39 3.19
C HIS A 99 -1.17 -1.05 3.90
N LEU A 100 -0.04 -0.81 4.52
CA LEU A 100 0.20 0.40 5.32
C LEU A 100 1.48 1.06 4.82
N PRO A 101 1.36 2.21 4.12
CA PRO A 101 2.55 2.95 3.69
C PRO A 101 3.35 3.47 4.87
N VAL A 102 4.67 3.42 4.73
CA VAL A 102 5.62 3.83 5.76
C VAL A 102 6.37 5.07 5.28
N LYS A 103 6.44 6.09 6.13
CA LYS A 103 7.11 7.36 5.85
C LYS A 103 8.43 7.48 6.58
N ASP A 104 9.37 8.18 5.95
CA ASP A 104 10.61 8.59 6.61
C ASP A 104 10.38 9.88 7.42
N LYS A 105 11.47 10.40 8.00
CA LYS A 105 11.42 11.62 8.83
C LYS A 105 11.03 12.87 8.05
N GLN A 106 11.25 12.87 6.74
CA GLN A 106 10.89 13.99 5.86
C GLN A 106 9.46 13.87 5.32
N GLY A 107 8.73 12.81 5.69
CA GLY A 107 7.36 12.60 5.23
C GLY A 107 7.25 11.91 3.87
N ASN A 108 8.35 11.42 3.32
CA ASN A 108 8.33 10.66 2.06
C ASN A 108 7.93 9.21 2.31
N ILE A 109 7.11 8.65 1.43
CA ILE A 109 6.74 7.24 1.52
C ILE A 109 7.92 6.42 1.00
N ILE A 110 8.49 5.58 1.87
CA ILE A 110 9.71 4.82 1.58
C ILE A 110 9.49 3.31 1.55
N GLY A 111 8.35 2.83 2.00
CA GLY A 111 8.09 1.41 2.04
C GLY A 111 6.62 1.11 2.25
N MET A 112 6.31 -0.19 2.21
CA MET A 112 4.97 -0.70 2.42
C MET A 112 5.03 -1.84 3.43
N PHE A 113 4.27 -1.72 4.51
CA PHE A 113 4.12 -2.79 5.48
C PHE A 113 2.78 -3.49 5.19
N ALA A 114 2.85 -4.72 4.73
CA ALA A 114 1.68 -5.47 4.30
C ALA A 114 1.37 -6.61 5.28
N ILE A 115 0.17 -7.14 5.17
CA ILE A 115 -0.26 -8.27 6.02
C ILE A 115 0.69 -9.47 5.89
N THR A 116 1.30 -9.65 4.72
CA THR A 116 2.28 -10.72 4.49
C THR A 116 3.58 -10.53 5.28
N ASP A 117 3.84 -9.31 5.76
CA ASP A 117 5.04 -9.02 6.56
C ASP A 117 4.86 -9.36 8.04
N ILE A 118 3.63 -9.60 8.48
CA ILE A 118 3.32 -9.89 9.89
C ILE A 118 4.05 -11.16 10.36
N SER A 119 4.16 -12.16 9.48
CA SER A 119 4.86 -13.41 9.83
C SER A 119 6.33 -13.17 10.19
N LYS A 120 6.97 -12.19 9.56
CA LYS A 120 8.36 -11.81 9.87
C LYS A 120 8.45 -11.25 11.29
N VAL A 121 7.49 -10.42 11.68
CA VAL A 121 7.45 -9.82 13.02
C VAL A 121 7.25 -10.92 14.06
N LEU A 122 6.31 -11.82 13.83
CA LEU A 122 6.01 -12.93 14.74
C LEU A 122 7.20 -13.88 14.86
N HIS A 123 7.92 -14.14 13.76
CA HIS A 123 9.11 -14.99 13.77
C HIS A 123 10.19 -14.40 14.69
N ASP A 124 10.37 -13.09 14.68
CA ASP A 124 11.37 -12.43 15.52
C ASP A 124 11.00 -12.46 17.00
N VAL A 125 9.72 -12.61 17.32
CA VAL A 125 9.25 -12.74 18.72
C VAL A 125 9.33 -14.18 19.20
N ASN A 126 9.01 -15.14 18.33
CA ASN A 126 9.01 -16.58 18.60
C ASN A 126 9.84 -17.30 17.54
N PRO A 127 11.18 -17.14 17.59
CA PRO A 127 12.07 -17.77 16.61
C PRO A 127 12.08 -19.30 16.68
#